data_e1b784782559dfd8827196b65ec2b04b
#
_entry.id   e1b784782559dfd8827196b65ec2b04b
#
_cell.length_a   1.000
_cell.length_b   1.000
_cell.length_c   1.000
_cell.angle_alpha   90.00
_cell.angle_beta   90.00
_cell.angle_gamma   90.00
#
_symmetry.space_group_name_H-M   'P 1'
#
loop_
_entity.id
_entity.type
_entity.pdbx_description
1 polymer ?
#
loop_
_entity_poly.entity_id
_entity_poly.type
_entity_poly.pdbx_seq_one_letter_code
_entity_poly.pdbx_strand_id
1 'polypeptide(L)'
;AGVESLTAFARGLDGAPGAARVVRLGEPVQVEPDLLAQLRDAGVLPDAEVTVRSDAGQVTVAREGTGVVLDLPDEIARHVFVAPLG
;
A
#
# COMPACT_ATOMS: atom_id res chain seq x y z
N ALA A 1 -9.61 13.25 -9.31
CA ALA A 1 -9.56 12.23 -8.82
C ALA A 1 -8.40 11.82 -7.86
N GLY A 2 -8.30 11.61 -6.81
CA GLY A 2 -7.14 11.39 -6.00
C GLY A 2 -6.99 9.99 -5.46
N VAL A 3 -8.01 9.18 -5.48
CA VAL A 3 -7.95 7.87 -4.81
C VAL A 3 -7.96 6.75 -5.84
N GLU A 4 -6.99 5.83 -5.70
CA GLU A 4 -6.91 4.66 -6.56
C GLU A 4 -6.41 3.48 -5.73
N SER A 5 -6.58 2.28 -6.26
CA SER A 5 -6.04 1.11 -5.58
C SER A 5 -4.51 1.15 -5.61
N LEU A 6 -3.90 0.47 -4.65
CA LEU A 6 -2.45 0.36 -4.60
C LEU A 6 -1.90 -0.31 -5.86
N THR A 7 -2.64 -1.28 -6.40
CA THR A 7 -2.25 -1.94 -7.65
C THR A 7 -2.20 -0.94 -8.80
N ALA A 8 -3.23 -0.11 -8.93
CA ALA A 8 -3.27 0.90 -10.00
C ALA A 8 -2.17 1.94 -9.82
N PHE A 9 -1.94 2.37 -8.59
CA PHE A 9 -0.88 3.33 -8.29
C PHE A 9 0.48 2.76 -8.68
N ALA A 10 0.74 1.52 -8.32
CA ALA A 10 2.02 0.86 -8.59
C ALA A 10 2.29 0.71 -10.08
N ARG A 11 1.25 0.48 -10.87
CA ARG A 11 1.39 0.35 -12.32
C ARG A 11 1.92 1.63 -12.97
N GLY A 12 1.66 2.76 -12.40
CA GLY A 12 2.10 4.04 -12.93
C GLY A 12 3.50 4.44 -12.54
N LEU A 13 4.21 3.64 -11.75
CA LEU A 13 5.50 4.03 -11.19
C LEU A 13 6.68 3.79 -12.13
N ASP A 14 6.54 2.96 -13.15
CA ASP A 14 7.61 2.68 -14.12
C ASP A 14 8.94 2.31 -13.47
N GLY A 15 8.90 1.52 -12.40
CA GLY A 15 10.09 1.06 -11.73
C GLY A 15 10.68 2.00 -10.69
N ALA A 16 10.16 3.22 -10.58
CA ALA A 16 10.60 4.17 -9.56
C ALA A 16 9.70 4.10 -8.33
N PRO A 17 10.23 4.39 -7.13
CA PRO A 17 9.37 4.45 -5.95
C PRO A 17 8.43 5.65 -6.02
N GLY A 18 7.26 5.50 -5.44
CA GLY A 18 6.27 6.58 -5.39
C GLY A 18 5.76 6.77 -3.98
N ALA A 19 5.44 8.01 -3.62
CA ALA A 19 4.88 8.33 -2.31
C ALA A 19 3.37 8.45 -2.41
N ALA A 20 2.68 7.87 -1.44
CA ALA A 20 1.23 7.91 -1.39
C ALA A 20 0.75 7.93 0.05
N ARG A 21 -0.48 8.41 0.23
CA ARG A 21 -1.15 8.35 1.53
C ARG A 21 -2.21 7.26 1.47
N VAL A 22 -2.25 6.40 2.48
CA VAL A 22 -3.29 5.39 2.59
C VAL A 22 -4.59 6.08 2.97
N VAL A 23 -5.62 5.89 2.14
CA VAL A 23 -6.92 6.51 2.39
C VAL A 23 -7.84 5.56 3.14
N ARG A 24 -7.91 4.32 2.68
CA ARG A 24 -8.73 3.32 3.34
C ARG A 24 -8.30 1.92 2.94
N LEU A 25 -8.70 0.96 3.77
CA LEU A 25 -8.52 -0.46 3.49
C LEU A 25 -9.88 -1.02 3.10
N GLY A 26 -9.92 -1.79 2.03
CA GLY A 26 -11.17 -2.39 1.56
C GLY A 26 -11.67 -3.47 2.50
N GLU A 27 -12.94 -3.81 2.37
CA GLU A 27 -13.58 -4.78 3.25
C GLU A 27 -12.87 -6.13 3.30
N PRO A 28 -12.41 -6.72 2.17
CA PRO A 28 -11.70 -8.00 2.25
C PRO A 28 -10.46 -7.98 3.13
N VAL A 29 -9.78 -6.83 3.22
CA VAL A 29 -8.62 -6.66 4.08
C VAL A 29 -9.06 -6.53 5.54
N GLN A 30 -10.14 -5.82 5.78
CA GLN A 30 -10.62 -5.55 7.14
C GLN A 30 -11.08 -6.78 7.88
N VAL A 31 -11.49 -7.83 7.17
CA VAL A 31 -11.97 -9.06 7.81
C VAL A 31 -10.88 -10.11 8.01
N GLU A 32 -9.63 -9.77 7.71
CA GLU A 32 -8.48 -10.66 7.87
C GLU A 32 -7.61 -10.16 9.03
N PRO A 33 -7.79 -10.71 10.26
CA PRO A 33 -7.07 -10.18 11.43
C PRO A 33 -5.55 -10.25 11.30
N ASP A 34 -5.02 -11.33 10.75
CA ASP A 34 -3.57 -11.47 10.60
C ASP A 34 -3.00 -10.45 9.62
N LEU A 35 -3.74 -10.19 8.54
CA LEU A 35 -3.32 -9.21 7.55
C LEU A 35 -3.39 -7.80 8.13
N LEU A 36 -4.46 -7.48 8.87
CA LEU A 36 -4.57 -6.19 9.53
C LEU A 36 -3.42 -5.97 10.52
N ALA A 37 -3.03 -7.03 11.25
CA ALA A 37 -1.92 -6.94 12.18
C ALA A 37 -0.61 -6.65 11.46
N GLN A 38 -0.38 -7.30 10.31
CA GLN A 38 0.82 -7.05 9.51
C GLN A 38 0.84 -5.62 8.99
N LEU A 39 -0.29 -5.12 8.50
CA LEU A 39 -0.38 -3.75 8.01
C LEU A 39 -0.13 -2.75 9.13
N ARG A 40 -0.71 -3.00 10.29
CA ARG A 40 -0.52 -2.14 11.46
C ARG A 40 0.96 -2.11 11.89
N ASP A 41 1.60 -3.28 11.94
CA ASP A 41 3.00 -3.37 12.35
C ASP A 41 3.92 -2.64 11.37
N ALA A 42 3.55 -2.62 10.10
CA ALA A 42 4.31 -1.90 9.08
C ALA A 42 3.92 -0.41 9.02
N GLY A 43 2.92 0.00 9.79
CA GLY A 43 2.46 1.39 9.78
C GLY A 43 1.59 1.75 8.58
N VAL A 44 1.07 0.74 7.87
CA VAL A 44 0.24 0.95 6.67
C VAL A 44 -1.21 1.03 7.10
N LEU A 45 -1.59 2.17 7.62
CA LEU A 45 -2.92 2.44 8.15
C LEU A 45 -3.51 3.67 7.47
N PRO A 46 -4.83 3.87 7.53
CA PRO A 46 -5.43 5.09 6.98
C PRO A 46 -4.72 6.33 7.50
N ASP A 47 -4.50 7.29 6.61
CA ASP A 47 -3.77 8.55 6.82
C ASP A 47 -2.25 8.40 6.89
N ALA A 48 -1.70 7.19 6.82
CA ALA A 48 -0.25 7.01 6.82
C ALA A 48 0.33 7.33 5.44
N GLU A 49 1.49 7.96 5.43
CA GLU A 49 2.25 8.19 4.20
C GLU A 49 3.25 7.07 4.01
N VAL A 50 3.23 6.47 2.84
CA VAL A 50 4.03 5.29 2.55
C VAL A 50 4.79 5.46 1.25
N THR A 51 5.87 4.69 1.10
CA THR A 51 6.59 4.57 -0.16
C THR A 51 6.18 3.25 -0.79
N VAL A 52 5.82 3.31 -2.06
CA VAL A 52 5.34 2.16 -2.83
C VAL A 52 6.34 1.86 -3.92
N ARG A 53 6.65 0.58 -4.10
CA ARG A 53 7.49 0.10 -5.19
C ARG A 53 6.79 -1.05 -5.88
N SER A 54 7.04 -1.17 -7.18
CA SER A 54 6.54 -2.29 -7.97
C SER A 54 7.74 -3.04 -8.51
N ASP A 55 7.80 -4.34 -8.27
CA ASP A 55 8.91 -5.16 -8.71
C ASP A 55 8.39 -6.53 -9.14
N ALA A 56 8.58 -6.86 -10.42
CA ALA A 56 8.21 -8.16 -10.97
C ALA A 56 6.75 -8.54 -10.67
N GLY A 57 5.85 -7.58 -10.77
CA GLY A 57 4.43 -7.83 -10.54
C GLY A 57 4.02 -7.85 -9.08
N GLN A 58 4.96 -7.60 -8.19
CA GLN A 58 4.69 -7.55 -6.76
C GLN A 58 4.80 -6.13 -6.25
N VAL A 59 3.91 -5.77 -5.33
CA VAL A 59 3.88 -4.43 -4.75
C VAL A 59 4.48 -4.48 -3.36
N THR A 60 5.44 -3.60 -3.08
CA THR A 60 5.98 -3.46 -1.73
C THR A 60 5.61 -2.09 -1.19
N VAL A 61 5.34 -2.04 0.11
CA VAL A 61 4.92 -0.82 0.79
C VAL A 61 5.73 -0.68 2.06
N ALA A 62 6.23 0.51 2.32
CA ALA A 62 6.96 0.79 3.54
C ALA A 62 6.59 2.17 4.05
N ARG A 63 6.37 2.28 5.36
CA ARG A 63 6.23 3.58 6.00
C ARG A 63 7.59 4.00 6.52
N GLU A 64 7.98 5.22 6.21
CA GLU A 64 9.27 5.75 6.65
C GLU A 64 9.35 5.74 8.17
N GLY A 65 10.48 5.30 8.69
CA GLY A 65 10.72 5.28 10.11
C GLY A 65 10.40 3.97 10.81
N THR A 66 9.67 3.05 10.17
CA THR A 66 9.33 1.77 10.80
C THR A 66 10.39 0.70 10.57
N GLY A 67 11.15 0.82 9.47
CA GLY A 67 12.09 -0.21 9.09
C GLY A 67 11.46 -1.49 8.55
N VAL A 68 10.14 -1.51 8.40
CA VAL A 68 9.41 -2.68 7.93
C VAL A 68 8.96 -2.46 6.48
N VAL A 69 9.25 -3.42 5.62
CA VAL A 69 8.79 -3.43 4.24
C VAL A 69 7.82 -4.59 4.09
N LEU A 70 6.65 -4.31 3.56
CA LEU A 70 5.60 -5.31 3.43
C LEU A 70 5.37 -5.63 1.96
N ASP A 71 5.45 -6.92 1.61
CA ASP A 71 5.14 -7.38 0.26
C ASP A 71 3.64 -7.71 0.20
N LEU A 72 2.94 -7.09 -0.75
CA LEU A 72 1.52 -7.32 -0.92
C LEU A 72 1.25 -7.97 -2.27
N PRO A 73 0.64 -9.16 -2.29
CA PRO A 73 0.21 -9.74 -3.55
C PRO A 73 -0.92 -8.88 -4.15
N ASP A 74 -1.09 -8.99 -5.46
CA ASP A 74 -2.06 -8.17 -6.18
C ASP A 74 -3.48 -8.29 -5.61
N GLU A 75 -3.86 -9.49 -5.21
CA GLU A 75 -5.20 -9.73 -4.66
C GLU A 75 -5.46 -8.97 -3.36
N ILE A 76 -4.40 -8.54 -2.66
CA ILE A 76 -4.52 -7.71 -1.47
C ILE A 76 -4.34 -6.24 -1.85
N ALA A 77 -3.34 -5.94 -2.67
CA ALA A 77 -3.02 -4.57 -3.06
C ALA A 77 -4.20 -3.87 -3.73
N ARG A 78 -5.02 -4.61 -4.47
CA ARG A 78 -6.20 -4.04 -5.14
C ARG A 78 -7.25 -3.53 -4.15
N HIS A 79 -7.18 -3.94 -2.89
CA HIS A 79 -8.12 -3.53 -1.85
C HIS A 79 -7.54 -2.52 -0.86
N VAL A 80 -6.35 -2.02 -1.14
CA VAL A 80 -5.75 -0.92 -0.38
C VAL A 80 -5.86 0.32 -1.26
N PHE A 81 -6.48 1.38 -0.74
CA PHE A 81 -6.75 2.57 -1.53
C PHE A 81 -5.88 3.72 -1.05
N VAL A 82 -5.22 4.37 -2.00
CA VAL A 82 -4.23 5.40 -1.71
C VAL A 82 -4.47 6.65 -2.55
N ALA A 83 -3.93 7.76 -2.09
CA ALA A 83 -3.90 9.01 -2.84
C ALA A 83 -2.44 9.39 -3.09
N PRO A 84 -2.07 9.67 -4.34
CA PRO A 84 -0.69 10.08 -4.65
C PRO A 84 -0.30 11.35 -3.91
N LEU A 85 0.95 11.41 -3.45
CA LEU A 85 1.49 12.58 -2.76
C LEU A 85 2.34 13.46 -3.67
N GLY A 86 2.65 12.97 -4.80
CA GLY A 86 3.48 13.74 -5.70
C GLY A 86 2.73 14.53 -6.70
#